data_bd1f03491f904157d1dff5af2c8d83a4
#
_entry.id   bd1f03491f904157d1dff5af2c8d83a4
#
_cell.length_a   1.000
_cell.length_b   1.000
_cell.length_c   1.000
_cell.angle_alpha   90.00
_cell.angle_beta   90.00
_cell.angle_gamma   90.00
#
_symmetry.space_group_name_H-M   'P 1'
#
loop_
_entity.id
_entity.type
_entity.pdbx_description
1 polymer ?
#
loop_
_entity_poly.entity_id
_entity_poly.type
_entity_poly.pdbx_seq_one_letter_code
_entity_poly.pdbx_strand_id
1 'polypeptide(L)'
;KLILAQILYAITIQAYKGHFILKIFDIFFKSTIEFIYILNMFYDKVYIFKPQTSRLANSEKYIVCKSFKFTTTEQYKNTFSTIIKTLESSHEKPDQKYISAILNTKMPIFYVTRIEEISNVLCQFQINVIQNTISLIKYQKNDLNKKVEEMIKNNITKCIQWCIKNNIGY
;
A
#
# COMPACT_ATOMS: atom_id res chain seq x y z
N LYS A 1 10.34 1.45 -9.61
CA LYS A 1 11.69 1.13 -9.13
C LYS A 1 11.80 1.18 -7.61
N LEU A 2 11.52 2.31 -6.97
CA LEU A 2 11.71 2.51 -5.52
C LEU A 2 11.05 1.41 -4.67
N ILE A 3 9.80 1.08 -4.94
CA ILE A 3 9.06 0.03 -4.20
C ILE A 3 9.78 -1.33 -4.32
N LEU A 4 10.18 -1.71 -5.53
CA LEU A 4 10.88 -2.98 -5.74
C LEU A 4 12.23 -3.00 -5.01
N ALA A 5 13.00 -1.91 -5.08
CA ALA A 5 14.26 -1.81 -4.36
C ALA A 5 14.07 -1.94 -2.84
N GLN A 6 13.04 -1.30 -2.26
CA GLN A 6 12.70 -1.44 -0.85
C GLN A 6 12.35 -2.89 -0.47
N ILE A 7 11.59 -3.60 -1.32
CA ILE A 7 11.24 -5.00 -1.10
C ILE A 7 12.47 -5.90 -1.13
N LEU A 8 13.30 -5.75 -2.17
CA LEU A 8 14.51 -6.56 -2.31
C LEU A 8 15.51 -6.32 -1.17
N TYR A 9 15.67 -5.05 -0.79
CA TYR A 9 16.50 -4.69 0.35
C TYR A 9 15.97 -5.30 1.65
N ALA A 10 14.66 -5.15 1.92
CA ALA A 10 14.03 -5.73 3.10
C ALA A 10 14.24 -7.25 3.16
N ILE A 11 14.00 -7.98 2.05
CA ILE A 11 14.20 -9.43 1.99
C ILE A 11 15.66 -9.81 2.26
N THR A 12 16.61 -9.01 1.81
CA THR A 12 18.05 -9.30 1.96
C THR A 12 18.54 -9.15 3.39
N ILE A 13 18.03 -8.16 4.14
CA ILE A 13 18.53 -7.85 5.50
C ILE A 13 17.62 -8.35 6.62
N GLN A 14 16.43 -8.88 6.29
CA GLN A 14 15.42 -9.25 7.28
C GLN A 14 15.89 -10.42 8.14
N ALA A 15 15.80 -10.25 9.46
CA ALA A 15 16.00 -11.34 10.40
C ALA A 15 14.83 -12.34 10.35
N TYR A 16 15.11 -13.63 10.59
CA TYR A 16 14.09 -14.65 10.72
C TYR A 16 12.99 -14.26 11.72
N LYS A 17 11.72 -14.47 11.34
CA LYS A 17 10.54 -14.01 12.10
C LYS A 17 10.38 -12.49 12.24
N GLY A 18 11.24 -11.69 11.63
CA GLY A 18 11.09 -10.25 11.58
C GLY A 18 9.85 -9.79 10.81
N HIS A 19 9.54 -8.51 10.89
CA HIS A 19 8.38 -7.88 10.28
C HIS A 19 8.80 -6.75 9.36
N PHE A 20 7.99 -6.50 8.33
CA PHE A 20 8.23 -5.42 7.38
C PHE A 20 6.94 -4.67 7.09
N ILE A 21 7.02 -3.36 7.01
CA ILE A 21 5.90 -2.51 6.62
C ILE A 21 6.33 -1.69 5.41
N LEU A 22 5.54 -1.77 4.35
CA LEU A 22 5.77 -1.06 3.10
C LEU A 22 4.60 -0.12 2.81
N LYS A 23 4.91 1.16 2.62
CA LYS A 23 3.92 2.13 2.14
C LYS A 23 3.77 2.01 0.63
N ILE A 24 2.52 1.87 0.18
CA ILE A 24 2.18 1.87 -1.24
C ILE A 24 0.97 2.77 -1.50
N PHE A 25 0.68 3.01 -2.76
CA PHE A 25 -0.51 3.76 -3.18
C PHE A 25 -1.46 2.83 -3.93
N ASP A 26 -1.30 2.66 -5.22
CA ASP A 26 -2.26 1.93 -6.05
C ASP A 26 -1.93 0.45 -6.11
N ILE A 27 -2.97 -0.40 -6.06
CA ILE A 27 -2.86 -1.86 -6.08
C ILE A 27 -3.57 -2.49 -7.28
N PHE A 28 -3.91 -1.70 -8.31
CA PHE A 28 -4.53 -2.20 -9.54
C PHE A 28 -3.51 -2.47 -10.68
N PHE A 29 -2.26 -2.02 -10.54
CA PHE A 29 -1.21 -2.33 -11.50
C PHE A 29 -0.70 -3.76 -11.32
N LYS A 30 -0.55 -4.50 -12.42
CA LYS A 30 0.00 -5.86 -12.41
C LYS A 30 1.31 -5.95 -11.62
N SER A 31 2.24 -5.03 -11.85
CA SER A 31 3.52 -4.98 -11.13
C SER A 31 3.36 -4.83 -9.61
N THR A 32 2.38 -4.06 -9.14
CA THR A 32 2.11 -3.92 -7.70
C THR A 32 1.52 -5.20 -7.11
N ILE A 33 0.64 -5.87 -7.85
CA ILE A 33 0.09 -7.17 -7.44
C ILE A 33 1.21 -8.21 -7.35
N GLU A 34 2.14 -8.22 -8.31
CA GLU A 34 3.33 -9.08 -8.29
C GLU A 34 4.24 -8.79 -7.09
N PHE A 35 4.42 -7.53 -6.70
CA PHE A 35 5.18 -7.17 -5.49
C PHE A 35 4.54 -7.74 -4.22
N ILE A 36 3.22 -7.63 -4.09
CA ILE A 36 2.51 -8.18 -2.94
C ILE A 36 2.59 -9.71 -2.95
N TYR A 37 2.55 -10.33 -4.13
CA TYR A 37 2.73 -11.77 -4.29
C TYR A 37 4.13 -12.23 -3.88
N ILE A 38 5.19 -11.51 -4.27
CA ILE A 38 6.56 -11.77 -3.81
C ILE A 38 6.64 -11.71 -2.28
N LEU A 39 6.06 -10.68 -1.66
CA LEU A 39 6.05 -10.57 -0.19
C LEU A 39 5.34 -11.77 0.48
N ASN A 40 4.26 -12.29 -0.11
CA ASN A 40 3.60 -13.50 0.39
C ASN A 40 4.48 -14.77 0.31
N MET A 41 5.44 -14.82 -0.62
CA MET A 41 6.39 -15.93 -0.67
C MET A 41 7.38 -15.88 0.49
N PHE A 42 7.76 -14.68 0.95
CA PHE A 42 8.80 -14.48 1.95
C PHE A 42 8.29 -14.33 3.39
N TYR A 43 7.01 -13.99 3.59
CA TYR A 43 6.42 -13.78 4.92
C TYR A 43 5.26 -14.74 5.18
N ASP A 44 5.05 -15.13 6.43
CA ASP A 44 3.95 -16.03 6.84
C ASP A 44 2.58 -15.38 6.60
N LYS A 45 2.48 -14.07 6.87
CA LYS A 45 1.22 -13.32 6.72
C LYS A 45 1.50 -11.96 6.09
N VAL A 46 0.69 -11.60 5.10
CA VAL A 46 0.74 -10.31 4.42
C VAL A 46 -0.66 -9.69 4.43
N TYR A 47 -0.77 -8.47 4.93
CA TYR A 47 -2.02 -7.73 5.02
C TYR A 47 -1.93 -6.44 4.21
N ILE A 48 -3.03 -6.07 3.57
CA ILE A 48 -3.21 -4.73 3.00
C ILE A 48 -4.00 -3.91 4.02
N PHE A 49 -3.42 -2.84 4.49
CA PHE A 49 -3.97 -2.03 5.58
C PHE A 49 -4.05 -0.56 5.22
N LYS A 50 -5.22 0.06 5.42
CA LYS A 50 -5.40 1.51 5.37
C LYS A 50 -5.67 2.01 6.79
N PRO A 51 -4.73 2.76 7.41
CA PRO A 51 -4.91 3.26 8.77
C PRO A 51 -6.11 4.21 8.86
N GLN A 52 -6.84 4.17 9.97
CA GLN A 52 -7.95 5.10 10.24
C GLN A 52 -7.49 6.56 10.31
N THR A 53 -6.23 6.78 10.67
CA THR A 53 -5.59 8.10 10.71
C THR A 53 -5.13 8.61 9.35
N SER A 54 -5.12 7.75 8.32
CA SER A 54 -4.81 8.15 6.95
C SER A 54 -6.00 8.88 6.31
N ARG A 55 -5.71 9.90 5.50
CA ARG A 55 -6.74 10.60 4.72
C ARG A 55 -7.44 9.63 3.77
N LEU A 56 -8.76 9.50 3.91
CA LEU A 56 -9.55 8.57 3.09
C LEU A 56 -9.59 8.96 1.61
N ALA A 57 -9.42 10.25 1.30
CA ALA A 57 -9.43 10.77 -0.07
C ALA A 57 -8.18 10.40 -0.89
N ASN A 58 -7.10 9.91 -0.26
CA ASN A 58 -5.91 9.48 -0.98
C ASN A 58 -5.82 7.95 -1.07
N SER A 59 -5.04 7.46 -2.03
CA SER A 59 -4.86 6.02 -2.28
C SER A 59 -3.80 5.36 -1.37
N GLU A 60 -3.21 6.10 -0.41
CA GLU A 60 -2.18 5.59 0.51
C GLU A 60 -2.64 4.36 1.29
N LYS A 61 -1.85 3.31 1.25
CA LYS A 61 -2.04 2.03 1.93
C LYS A 61 -0.72 1.49 2.44
N TYR A 62 -0.78 0.51 3.32
CA TYR A 62 0.39 -0.17 3.88
C TYR A 62 0.26 -1.67 3.68
N ILE A 63 1.33 -2.28 3.20
CA ILE A 63 1.50 -3.73 3.21
C ILE A 63 2.21 -4.09 4.50
N VAL A 64 1.54 -4.86 5.36
CA VAL A 64 2.08 -5.31 6.64
C VAL A 64 2.46 -6.77 6.52
N CYS A 65 3.75 -7.04 6.52
CA CYS A 65 4.33 -8.37 6.40
C CYS A 65 4.78 -8.87 7.78
N LYS A 66 4.29 -10.02 8.20
CA LYS A 66 4.63 -10.59 9.50
C LYS A 66 5.36 -11.91 9.37
N SER A 67 6.37 -12.07 10.20
CA SER A 67 7.09 -13.33 10.38
C SER A 67 7.81 -13.76 9.10
N PHE A 68 9.00 -13.25 8.88
CA PHE A 68 9.87 -13.63 7.78
C PHE A 68 10.24 -15.10 7.85
N LYS A 69 10.11 -15.83 6.74
CA LYS A 69 10.20 -17.32 6.71
C LYS A 69 11.60 -17.87 6.67
N PHE A 70 12.59 -17.07 6.26
CA PHE A 70 13.91 -17.57 5.93
C PHE A 70 14.96 -17.13 6.95
N THR A 71 15.89 -17.99 7.26
CA THR A 71 17.09 -17.70 8.07
C THR A 71 18.18 -17.04 7.24
N THR A 72 18.21 -17.33 5.94
CA THR A 72 19.13 -16.73 4.96
C THR A 72 18.46 -16.59 3.60
N THR A 73 18.88 -15.61 2.85
CA THR A 73 18.42 -15.30 1.49
C THR A 73 19.56 -15.26 0.47
N GLU A 74 20.72 -15.78 0.83
CA GLU A 74 21.93 -15.78 -0.04
C GLU A 74 21.65 -16.39 -1.42
N GLN A 75 20.80 -17.42 -1.49
CA GLN A 75 20.39 -18.06 -2.75
C GLN A 75 19.70 -17.09 -3.74
N TYR A 76 19.09 -16.01 -3.26
CA TYR A 76 18.40 -15.01 -4.10
C TYR A 76 19.27 -13.78 -4.44
N LYS A 77 20.44 -13.66 -3.85
CA LYS A 77 21.31 -12.47 -3.96
C LYS A 77 21.67 -12.12 -5.41
N ASN A 78 22.05 -13.13 -6.20
CA ASN A 78 22.38 -12.92 -7.62
C ASN A 78 21.16 -12.49 -8.43
N THR A 79 20.01 -13.10 -8.18
CA THR A 79 18.74 -12.74 -8.83
C THR A 79 18.35 -11.30 -8.51
N PHE A 80 18.42 -10.91 -7.24
CA PHE A 80 18.10 -9.55 -6.81
C PHE A 80 19.07 -8.51 -7.40
N SER A 81 20.37 -8.81 -7.41
CA SER A 81 21.37 -7.96 -8.05
C SER A 81 21.10 -7.77 -9.55
N THR A 82 20.74 -8.84 -10.25
CA THR A 82 20.40 -8.79 -11.68
C THR A 82 19.15 -7.95 -11.92
N ILE A 83 18.11 -8.11 -11.12
CA ILE A 83 16.88 -7.30 -11.22
C ILE A 83 17.19 -5.82 -11.03
N ILE A 84 17.97 -5.46 -10.01
CA ILE A 84 18.35 -4.06 -9.75
C ILE A 84 19.13 -3.47 -10.91
N LYS A 85 20.16 -4.16 -11.42
CA LYS A 85 20.96 -3.73 -12.57
C LYS A 85 20.12 -3.53 -13.82
N THR A 86 19.17 -4.46 -14.09
CA THR A 86 18.25 -4.34 -15.23
C THR A 86 17.35 -3.11 -15.10
N LEU A 87 16.89 -2.81 -13.87
CA LEU A 87 16.11 -1.61 -13.58
C LEU A 87 16.91 -0.30 -13.77
N GLU A 88 18.19 -0.30 -13.45
CA GLU A 88 19.07 0.84 -13.64
C GLU A 88 19.32 1.10 -15.12
N SER A 89 19.72 0.07 -15.87
CA SER A 89 20.02 0.16 -17.31
C SER A 89 18.82 0.54 -18.18
N SER A 90 17.60 0.30 -17.71
CA SER A 90 16.37 0.66 -18.45
C SER A 90 16.10 2.17 -18.50
N HIS A 91 16.83 3.02 -17.77
CA HIS A 91 16.65 4.47 -17.77
C HIS A 91 17.55 5.23 -18.73
N GLU A 92 18.59 4.59 -19.25
CA GLU A 92 19.61 5.28 -20.06
C GLU A 92 19.28 5.35 -21.57
N LYS A 93 18.14 4.79 -21.99
CA LYS A 93 17.75 4.77 -23.41
C LYS A 93 16.50 5.61 -23.68
N PRO A 94 16.46 6.43 -24.74
CA PRO A 94 15.31 7.26 -25.10
C PRO A 94 14.05 6.43 -25.46
N ASP A 95 14.20 5.19 -25.88
CA ASP A 95 13.10 4.24 -26.11
C ASP A 95 12.79 3.45 -24.82
N GLN A 96 12.22 4.12 -23.82
CA GLN A 96 11.87 3.50 -22.55
C GLN A 96 10.89 2.33 -22.73
N LYS A 97 11.41 1.10 -22.63
CA LYS A 97 10.57 -0.09 -22.49
C LYS A 97 10.01 -0.15 -21.07
N TYR A 98 8.69 -0.17 -20.95
CA TYR A 98 8.03 -0.34 -19.67
C TYR A 98 8.19 -1.78 -19.18
N ILE A 99 8.49 -1.95 -17.91
CA ILE A 99 8.46 -3.27 -17.27
C ILE A 99 6.99 -3.64 -17.07
N SER A 100 6.50 -4.55 -17.88
CA SER A 100 5.10 -5.01 -17.82
C SER A 100 4.87 -6.11 -16.79
N ALA A 101 5.90 -6.87 -16.44
CA ALA A 101 5.86 -7.96 -15.47
C ALA A 101 7.24 -8.16 -14.82
N ILE A 102 7.24 -8.62 -13.58
CA ILE A 102 8.46 -8.94 -12.81
C ILE A 102 8.59 -10.45 -12.69
N LEU A 103 7.46 -11.15 -12.59
CA LEU A 103 7.41 -12.61 -12.51
C LEU A 103 7.22 -13.22 -13.89
N ASN A 104 7.99 -14.27 -14.19
CA ASN A 104 7.84 -15.06 -15.42
C ASN A 104 6.69 -16.08 -15.35
N THR A 105 6.07 -16.22 -14.18
CA THR A 105 4.97 -17.17 -13.93
C THR A 105 3.66 -16.43 -13.79
N LYS A 106 2.57 -17.08 -14.23
CA LYS A 106 1.22 -16.55 -14.00
C LYS A 106 0.87 -16.69 -12.51
N MET A 107 0.41 -15.62 -11.92
CA MET A 107 -0.14 -15.67 -10.56
C MET A 107 -1.45 -16.48 -10.55
N PRO A 108 -1.74 -17.21 -9.46
CA PRO A 108 -3.02 -17.91 -9.30
C PRO A 108 -4.21 -16.95 -9.43
N ILE A 109 -5.22 -17.35 -10.19
CA ILE A 109 -6.41 -16.50 -10.46
C ILE A 109 -7.07 -16.06 -9.14
N PHE A 110 -7.26 -16.98 -8.20
CA PHE A 110 -7.87 -16.66 -6.90
C PHE A 110 -7.12 -15.55 -6.15
N TYR A 111 -5.80 -15.48 -6.29
CA TYR A 111 -4.98 -14.45 -5.66
C TYR A 111 -5.22 -13.08 -6.30
N VAL A 112 -5.20 -13.03 -7.62
CA VAL A 112 -5.46 -11.79 -8.38
C VAL A 112 -6.87 -11.27 -8.06
N THR A 113 -7.89 -12.13 -8.14
CA THR A 113 -9.28 -11.78 -7.81
C THR A 113 -9.41 -11.23 -6.39
N ARG A 114 -8.70 -11.83 -5.41
CA ARG A 114 -8.74 -11.33 -4.04
C ARG A 114 -8.14 -9.94 -3.88
N ILE A 115 -7.05 -9.63 -4.59
CA ILE A 115 -6.47 -8.27 -4.58
C ILE A 115 -7.40 -7.28 -5.29
N GLU A 116 -8.05 -7.69 -6.39
CA GLU A 116 -9.02 -6.86 -7.09
C GLU A 116 -10.24 -6.54 -6.22
N GLU A 117 -10.79 -7.51 -5.49
CA GLU A 117 -11.87 -7.29 -4.52
C GLU A 117 -11.47 -6.24 -3.47
N ILE A 118 -10.30 -6.39 -2.85
CA ILE A 118 -9.78 -5.43 -1.86
C ILE A 118 -9.62 -4.04 -2.51
N SER A 119 -9.07 -3.99 -3.73
CA SER A 119 -8.91 -2.74 -4.47
C SER A 119 -10.24 -2.05 -4.71
N ASN A 120 -11.25 -2.79 -5.14
CA ASN A 120 -12.59 -2.26 -5.40
C ASN A 120 -13.24 -1.68 -4.15
N VAL A 121 -13.16 -2.36 -3.01
CA VAL A 121 -13.68 -1.86 -1.73
C VAL A 121 -12.98 -0.56 -1.33
N LEU A 122 -11.66 -0.51 -1.40
CA LEU A 122 -10.89 0.68 -1.03
C LEU A 122 -11.13 1.85 -2.00
N CYS A 123 -11.27 1.58 -3.30
CA CYS A 123 -11.65 2.56 -4.31
C CYS A 123 -13.04 3.15 -4.02
N GLN A 124 -14.01 2.31 -3.68
CA GLN A 124 -15.37 2.78 -3.38
C GLN A 124 -15.39 3.72 -2.17
N PHE A 125 -14.63 3.41 -1.11
CA PHE A 125 -14.46 4.32 0.02
C PHE A 125 -13.86 5.66 -0.40
N GLN A 126 -12.84 5.65 -1.24
CA GLN A 126 -12.19 6.86 -1.73
C GLN A 126 -13.14 7.71 -2.58
N ILE A 127 -13.88 7.09 -3.49
CA ILE A 127 -14.88 7.74 -4.34
C ILE A 127 -15.95 8.42 -3.48
N ASN A 128 -16.50 7.72 -2.50
CA ASN A 128 -17.52 8.28 -1.60
C ASN A 128 -17.03 9.54 -0.87
N VAL A 129 -15.79 9.51 -0.38
CA VAL A 129 -15.20 10.68 0.31
C VAL A 129 -14.97 11.84 -0.65
N ILE A 130 -14.49 11.59 -1.87
CA ILE A 130 -14.30 12.61 -2.89
C ILE A 130 -15.65 13.23 -3.29
N GLN A 131 -16.68 12.40 -3.51
CA GLN A 131 -18.04 12.88 -3.83
C GLN A 131 -18.61 13.75 -2.71
N ASN A 132 -18.42 13.34 -1.45
CA ASN A 132 -18.82 14.16 -0.29
C ASN A 132 -18.09 15.52 -0.28
N THR A 133 -16.79 15.51 -0.58
CA THR A 133 -16.00 16.76 -0.66
C THR A 133 -16.50 17.67 -1.77
N ILE A 134 -16.77 17.13 -2.96
CA ILE A 134 -17.34 17.87 -4.08
C ILE A 134 -18.73 18.45 -3.72
N SER A 135 -19.55 17.66 -3.03
CA SER A 135 -20.87 18.14 -2.56
C SER A 135 -20.73 19.30 -1.57
N LEU A 136 -19.76 19.24 -0.65
CA LEU A 136 -19.49 20.32 0.30
C LEU A 136 -19.09 21.64 -0.40
N ILE A 137 -18.30 21.56 -1.47
CA ILE A 137 -17.87 22.75 -2.24
C ILE A 137 -19.06 23.46 -2.89
N LYS A 138 -20.14 22.71 -3.19
CA LYS A 138 -21.36 23.25 -3.82
C LYS A 138 -22.34 23.88 -2.83
N TYR A 139 -22.13 23.75 -1.52
CA TYR A 139 -23.00 24.36 -0.51
C TYR A 139 -22.87 25.90 -0.49
N GLN A 140 -23.99 26.57 -0.18
CA GLN A 140 -23.99 28.01 0.07
C GLN A 140 -23.21 28.35 1.35
N LYS A 141 -22.58 29.52 1.40
CA LYS A 141 -21.60 29.91 2.42
C LYS A 141 -22.10 29.74 3.88
N ASN A 142 -23.38 30.05 4.16
CA ASN A 142 -23.93 29.98 5.52
C ASN A 142 -24.17 28.57 6.01
N ASP A 143 -24.55 27.66 5.13
CA ASP A 143 -24.77 26.23 5.48
C ASP A 143 -23.45 25.47 5.53
N LEU A 144 -22.44 25.90 4.75
CA LEU A 144 -21.11 25.32 4.72
C LEU A 144 -20.42 25.44 6.09
N ASN A 145 -20.49 26.58 6.75
CA ASN A 145 -19.83 26.81 8.04
C ASN A 145 -20.39 25.87 9.12
N LYS A 146 -21.70 25.72 9.23
CA LYS A 146 -22.33 24.80 10.17
C LYS A 146 -21.89 23.35 9.94
N LYS A 147 -21.84 22.94 8.66
CA LYS A 147 -21.44 21.59 8.28
C LYS A 147 -19.96 21.32 8.55
N VAL A 148 -19.11 22.32 8.33
CA VAL A 148 -17.67 22.23 8.66
C VAL A 148 -17.47 22.13 10.17
N GLU A 149 -18.19 22.91 10.99
CA GLU A 149 -18.13 22.79 12.45
C GLU A 149 -18.55 21.40 12.96
N GLU A 150 -19.62 20.85 12.38
CA GLU A 150 -20.05 19.47 12.71
C GLU A 150 -18.99 18.44 12.33
N MET A 151 -18.36 18.57 11.17
CA MET A 151 -17.27 17.69 10.73
C MET A 151 -16.06 17.80 11.65
N ILE A 152 -15.70 19.00 12.12
CA ILE A 152 -14.61 19.21 13.07
C ILE A 152 -14.93 18.49 14.40
N LYS A 153 -16.12 18.67 14.94
CA LYS A 153 -16.56 17.97 16.18
C LYS A 153 -16.48 16.46 16.02
N ASN A 154 -16.98 15.93 14.92
CA ASN A 154 -16.92 14.50 14.62
C ASN A 154 -15.47 13.98 14.51
N ASN A 155 -14.56 14.78 13.93
CA ASN A 155 -13.15 14.41 13.85
C ASN A 155 -12.48 14.42 15.22
N ILE A 156 -12.74 15.42 16.05
CA ILE A 156 -12.24 15.48 17.44
C ILE A 156 -12.69 14.23 18.21
N THR A 157 -13.98 13.89 18.13
CA THR A 157 -14.52 12.68 18.78
C THR A 157 -13.81 11.41 18.32
N LYS A 158 -13.57 11.26 17.01
CA LYS A 158 -12.82 10.11 16.46
C LYS A 158 -11.37 10.08 16.95
N CYS A 159 -10.71 11.24 17.05
CA CYS A 159 -9.35 11.33 17.58
C CYS A 159 -9.28 10.90 19.04
N ILE A 160 -10.21 11.38 19.87
CA ILE A 160 -10.31 10.99 21.29
C ILE A 160 -10.53 9.47 21.41
N GLN A 161 -11.48 8.91 20.67
CA GLN A 161 -11.74 7.46 20.65
C GLN A 161 -10.51 6.66 20.23
N TRP A 162 -9.76 7.16 19.26
CA TRP A 162 -8.52 6.52 18.81
C TRP A 162 -7.44 6.57 19.91
N CYS A 163 -7.28 7.71 20.61
CA CYS A 163 -6.35 7.86 21.72
C CYS A 163 -6.69 6.91 22.87
N ILE A 164 -7.98 6.83 23.24
CA ILE A 164 -8.46 5.90 24.28
C ILE A 164 -8.12 4.46 23.89
N LYS A 165 -8.45 4.06 22.64
CA LYS A 165 -8.19 2.70 22.14
C LYS A 165 -6.71 2.31 22.14
N ASN A 166 -5.82 3.27 21.99
CA ASN A 166 -4.38 3.04 21.91
C ASN A 166 -3.63 3.42 23.19
N ASN A 167 -4.33 3.74 24.29
CA ASN A 167 -3.76 4.16 25.56
C ASN A 167 -2.82 5.38 25.43
N ILE A 168 -3.17 6.34 24.61
CA ILE A 168 -2.42 7.58 24.38
C ILE A 168 -3.15 8.72 25.09
N GLY A 169 -2.43 9.54 25.86
CA GLY A 169 -2.97 10.75 26.48
C GLY A 169 -3.46 11.76 25.43
N TYR A 170 -4.53 12.51 25.73
CA TYR A 170 -5.13 13.51 24.82
C TYR A 170 -5.56 14.75 25.63
#